data_023fbfdf0705b9b5316fdf2d50e3cc3c
#
_entry.id   023fbfdf0705b9b5316fdf2d50e3cc3c
#
_cell.length_a   1.000
_cell.length_b   1.000
_cell.length_c   1.000
_cell.angle_alpha   90.00
_cell.angle_beta   90.00
_cell.angle_gamma   90.00
#
_symmetry.space_group_name_H-M   'P 1'
#
loop_
_entity.id
_entity.type
_entity.pdbx_description
1 polymer ?
#
loop_
_entity_poly.entity_id
_entity_poly.type
_entity_poly.pdbx_seq_one_letter_code
_entity_poly.pdbx_strand_id
1 'polypeptide(L)'
;MLFNSFAFIVFFLPITFSVYFILNKFKLIQLSILWLTVASLFFYGYWNFIYIPLILCSITFNFYVGHLLCNHPSRKKLILWAGVAANLALLAYYKYTDFLIANFNGIFGADVPLHHVILPLGISFFTFTQIAFLVDCYHEKVKEPSFLRYALFVTYFPHLLAGPIIHHAEMMPQFANLRLKRINYKNLSIGLFLFSIGLFKKVVVADFFARFAIHGFDVYPTLSMSEAWITSISYTFQLYFDFSGYTDMAIGISYMFNIILPLNFNSPYKALNIQDFWHRWHMTLSRFLRDYIYIPLGGNRRGEYRTYANVFAVFLLGGLWHGAGWMFIIWGALHGFAMMICRFYGAHFRPMNKFLAWFITFNFINITWIFFRARDLDSAMKVLKGMFDFSSVKINFNYLEYISNSLGFNQINFLETPQIAMGTFCAIIGITLLVTVFGRNSNEMAARAKFGFLAALFTAFLLALAFVFSSGAQESPFLYFNF
;
A
#
# COMPACT_ATOMS: atom_id res chain seq x y z
N MET A 1 13.27 -3.82 -8.40
CA MET A 1 13.06 -5.27 -8.29
C MET A 1 11.73 -5.52 -7.59
N LEU A 2 10.95 -6.53 -7.99
CA LEU A 2 9.66 -6.85 -7.36
C LEU A 2 9.83 -8.00 -6.37
N PHE A 3 9.08 -8.01 -5.25
CA PHE A 3 9.14 -9.11 -4.26
C PHE A 3 8.63 -10.45 -4.82
N ASN A 4 7.72 -10.41 -5.79
CA ASN A 4 7.19 -11.58 -6.48
C ASN A 4 8.04 -12.04 -7.68
N SER A 5 9.16 -11.36 -7.99
CA SER A 5 10.04 -11.78 -9.07
C SER A 5 10.94 -12.94 -8.69
N PHE A 6 11.22 -13.80 -9.66
CA PHE A 6 12.15 -14.92 -9.49
C PHE A 6 13.55 -14.45 -9.05
N ALA A 7 14.05 -13.37 -9.66
CA ALA A 7 15.35 -12.77 -9.31
C ALA A 7 15.42 -12.33 -7.84
N PHE A 8 14.32 -11.82 -7.28
CA PHE A 8 14.26 -11.44 -5.88
C PHE A 8 14.27 -12.68 -4.96
N ILE A 9 13.39 -13.65 -5.23
CA ILE A 9 13.17 -14.80 -4.32
C ILE A 9 14.37 -15.74 -4.31
N VAL A 10 14.95 -16.03 -5.48
CA VAL A 10 15.99 -17.06 -5.63
C VAL A 10 17.41 -16.50 -5.45
N PHE A 11 17.65 -15.25 -5.82
CA PHE A 11 19.00 -14.68 -5.78
C PHE A 11 19.14 -13.58 -4.76
N PHE A 12 18.38 -12.48 -4.89
CA PHE A 12 18.60 -11.28 -4.07
C PHE A 12 18.39 -11.55 -2.58
N LEU A 13 17.25 -12.12 -2.20
CA LEU A 13 16.91 -12.35 -0.79
C LEU A 13 17.87 -13.35 -0.12
N PRO A 14 18.17 -14.52 -0.69
CA PRO A 14 19.12 -15.48 -0.09
C PRO A 14 20.53 -14.91 0.04
N ILE A 15 21.05 -14.21 -0.98
CA ILE A 15 22.38 -13.60 -0.93
C ILE A 15 22.43 -12.52 0.14
N THR A 16 21.45 -11.61 0.14
CA THR A 16 21.37 -10.51 1.11
C THR A 16 21.29 -11.03 2.54
N PHE A 17 20.46 -12.04 2.78
CA PHE A 17 20.30 -12.71 4.07
C PHE A 17 21.58 -13.39 4.51
N SER A 18 22.18 -14.22 3.66
CA SER A 18 23.36 -15.00 4.00
C SER A 18 24.56 -14.09 4.36
N VAL A 19 24.87 -13.11 3.52
CA VAL A 19 25.99 -12.20 3.76
C VAL A 19 25.76 -11.38 5.03
N TYR A 20 24.54 -10.88 5.27
CA TYR A 20 24.19 -10.13 6.48
C TYR A 20 24.49 -10.95 7.75
N PHE A 21 24.03 -12.21 7.83
CA PHE A 21 24.26 -13.03 9.02
C PHE A 21 25.69 -13.56 9.13
N ILE A 22 26.38 -13.81 8.00
CA ILE A 22 27.81 -14.16 7.99
C ILE A 22 28.63 -13.02 8.60
N LEU A 23 28.44 -11.78 8.14
CA LEU A 23 29.13 -10.62 8.70
C LEU A 23 28.86 -10.43 10.20
N ASN A 24 27.61 -10.63 10.63
CA ASN A 24 27.25 -10.58 12.04
C ASN A 24 27.88 -11.71 12.86
N LYS A 25 28.02 -12.91 12.30
CA LYS A 25 28.71 -14.04 12.94
C LYS A 25 30.19 -13.71 13.23
N PHE A 26 30.83 -12.99 12.31
CA PHE A 26 32.20 -12.49 12.49
C PHE A 26 32.29 -11.17 13.31
N LYS A 27 31.18 -10.74 13.93
CA LYS A 27 31.10 -9.49 14.74
C LYS A 27 31.38 -8.21 13.95
N LEU A 28 31.32 -8.24 12.63
CA LEU A 28 31.48 -7.09 11.72
C LEU A 28 30.17 -6.29 11.59
N ILE A 29 29.66 -5.78 12.72
CA ILE A 29 28.31 -5.20 12.82
C ILE A 29 28.13 -4.00 11.90
N GLN A 30 29.09 -3.08 11.84
CA GLN A 30 29.00 -1.91 10.97
C GLN A 30 28.97 -2.30 9.49
N LEU A 31 29.75 -3.31 9.12
CA LEU A 31 29.79 -3.83 7.75
C LEU A 31 28.48 -4.55 7.38
N SER A 32 27.85 -5.24 8.35
CA SER A 32 26.53 -5.86 8.10
C SER A 32 25.43 -4.83 7.88
N ILE A 33 25.46 -3.69 8.59
CA ILE A 33 24.52 -2.58 8.37
C ILE A 33 24.80 -1.92 7.01
N LEU A 34 26.08 -1.69 6.69
CA LEU A 34 26.49 -1.15 5.38
C LEU A 34 26.03 -2.08 4.23
N TRP A 35 26.28 -3.38 4.38
CA TRP A 35 25.83 -4.38 3.40
C TRP A 35 24.32 -4.30 3.16
N LEU A 36 23.53 -4.26 4.24
CA LEU A 36 22.06 -4.18 4.11
C LEU A 36 21.62 -2.86 3.46
N THR A 37 22.34 -1.75 3.73
CA THR A 37 22.09 -0.45 3.09
C THR A 37 22.41 -0.51 1.59
N VAL A 38 23.57 -1.07 1.22
CA VAL A 38 23.98 -1.21 -0.19
C VAL A 38 23.05 -2.14 -0.95
N ALA A 39 22.69 -3.29 -0.36
CA ALA A 39 21.70 -4.20 -0.93
C ALA A 39 20.33 -3.51 -1.14
N SER A 40 19.91 -2.66 -0.19
CA SER A 40 18.67 -1.89 -0.31
C SER A 40 18.75 -0.84 -1.44
N LEU A 41 19.87 -0.17 -1.60
CA LEU A 41 20.10 0.76 -2.73
C LEU A 41 20.14 0.00 -4.06
N PHE A 42 20.75 -1.19 -4.10
CA PHE A 42 20.73 -2.05 -5.29
C PHE A 42 19.28 -2.47 -5.63
N PHE A 43 18.49 -2.89 -4.64
CA PHE A 43 17.07 -3.21 -4.81
C PHE A 43 16.29 -2.05 -5.43
N TYR A 44 16.53 -0.82 -4.94
CA TYR A 44 15.93 0.40 -5.44
C TYR A 44 16.39 0.72 -6.88
N GLY A 45 17.69 0.73 -7.11
CA GLY A 45 18.30 1.07 -8.40
C GLY A 45 18.04 0.02 -9.50
N TYR A 46 17.65 -1.20 -9.15
CA TYR A 46 17.27 -2.24 -10.12
C TYR A 46 16.09 -1.82 -11.02
N TRP A 47 15.22 -0.96 -10.53
CA TRP A 47 14.16 -0.38 -11.34
C TRP A 47 14.72 0.73 -12.25
N ASN A 48 15.47 1.69 -11.69
CA ASN A 48 16.14 2.75 -12.44
C ASN A 48 17.28 3.34 -11.60
N PHE A 49 18.51 3.09 -11.99
CA PHE A 49 19.70 3.53 -11.25
C PHE A 49 19.90 5.06 -11.27
N ILE A 50 19.29 5.80 -12.21
CA ILE A 50 19.37 7.26 -12.32
C ILE A 50 18.84 7.94 -11.04
N TYR A 51 17.93 7.29 -10.31
CA TYR A 51 17.36 7.85 -9.07
C TYR A 51 18.15 7.51 -7.80
N ILE A 52 19.24 6.73 -7.88
CA ILE A 52 20.12 6.49 -6.73
C ILE A 52 20.74 7.79 -6.21
N PRO A 53 21.32 8.69 -7.05
CA PRO A 53 21.80 9.99 -6.58
C PRO A 53 20.72 10.83 -5.89
N LEU A 54 19.49 10.82 -6.42
CA LEU A 54 18.37 11.57 -5.84
C LEU A 54 18.08 11.14 -4.40
N ILE A 55 17.93 9.84 -4.16
CA ILE A 55 17.64 9.33 -2.79
C ILE A 55 18.83 9.56 -1.85
N LEU A 56 20.07 9.43 -2.32
CA LEU A 56 21.28 9.70 -1.53
C LEU A 56 21.40 11.19 -1.15
N CYS A 57 21.16 12.10 -2.10
CA CYS A 57 21.11 13.54 -1.82
C CYS A 57 20.02 13.88 -0.83
N SER A 58 18.83 13.29 -0.97
CA SER A 58 17.72 13.49 -0.05
C SER A 58 18.04 12.97 1.36
N ILE A 59 18.66 11.78 1.49
CA ILE A 59 19.13 11.23 2.78
C ILE A 59 20.15 12.16 3.42
N THR A 60 21.17 12.60 2.68
CA THR A 60 22.24 13.46 3.20
C THR A 60 21.68 14.80 3.66
N PHE A 61 20.82 15.42 2.85
CA PHE A 61 20.13 16.66 3.18
C PHE A 61 19.33 16.55 4.48
N ASN A 62 18.43 15.55 4.56
CA ASN A 62 17.58 15.39 5.75
C ASN A 62 18.36 14.99 6.99
N PHE A 63 19.42 14.20 6.88
CA PHE A 63 20.32 13.92 7.99
C PHE A 63 20.97 15.19 8.52
N TYR A 64 21.49 16.04 7.62
CA TYR A 64 22.09 17.32 7.98
C TYR A 64 21.08 18.27 8.64
N VAL A 65 19.86 18.41 8.08
CA VAL A 65 18.78 19.19 8.69
C VAL A 65 18.42 18.64 10.08
N GLY A 66 18.34 17.31 10.23
CA GLY A 66 18.12 16.66 11.52
C GLY A 66 19.21 16.97 12.55
N HIS A 67 20.47 16.97 12.13
CA HIS A 67 21.60 17.37 12.96
C HIS A 67 21.50 18.84 13.42
N LEU A 68 21.14 19.75 12.50
CA LEU A 68 20.90 21.14 12.84
C LEU A 68 19.76 21.31 13.85
N LEU A 69 18.65 20.55 13.71
CA LEU A 69 17.53 20.55 14.64
C LEU A 69 17.93 20.12 16.06
N CYS A 70 18.85 19.15 16.17
CA CYS A 70 19.35 18.71 17.47
C CYS A 70 20.29 19.74 18.13
N ASN A 71 21.09 20.49 17.35
CA ASN A 71 22.17 21.34 17.86
C ASN A 71 21.81 22.83 17.94
N HIS A 72 20.75 23.31 17.30
CA HIS A 72 20.39 24.74 17.30
C HIS A 72 18.99 25.02 17.89
N PRO A 73 18.83 25.02 19.20
CA PRO A 73 17.55 25.15 19.87
C PRO A 73 16.80 26.45 19.55
N SER A 74 17.52 27.57 19.33
CA SER A 74 16.92 28.88 19.05
C SER A 74 16.23 28.99 17.70
N ARG A 75 16.61 28.19 16.71
CA ARG A 75 16.08 28.25 15.33
C ARG A 75 15.33 26.98 14.91
N LYS A 76 15.02 26.06 15.83
CA LYS A 76 14.39 24.76 15.54
C LYS A 76 13.17 24.88 14.65
N LYS A 77 12.26 25.82 14.90
CA LYS A 77 11.03 25.98 14.13
C LYS A 77 11.30 26.35 12.68
N LEU A 78 12.20 27.30 12.43
CA LEU A 78 12.58 27.72 11.08
C LEU A 78 13.26 26.57 10.32
N ILE A 79 14.20 25.88 10.95
CA ILE A 79 14.93 24.75 10.36
C ILE A 79 13.95 23.62 10.00
N LEU A 80 12.98 23.31 10.89
CA LEU A 80 11.96 22.30 10.61
C LEU A 80 11.12 22.67 9.38
N TRP A 81 10.59 23.92 9.35
CA TRP A 81 9.76 24.35 8.22
C TRP A 81 10.52 24.38 6.90
N ALA A 82 11.79 24.80 6.90
CA ALA A 82 12.65 24.76 5.72
C ALA A 82 12.89 23.31 5.23
N GLY A 83 13.19 22.40 6.15
CA GLY A 83 13.37 20.98 5.82
C GLY A 83 12.11 20.32 5.29
N VAL A 84 10.96 20.56 5.92
CA VAL A 84 9.66 20.04 5.45
C VAL A 84 9.30 20.63 4.10
N ALA A 85 9.45 21.95 3.91
CA ALA A 85 9.18 22.62 2.64
C ALA A 85 10.04 22.08 1.50
N ALA A 86 11.33 21.84 1.74
CA ALA A 86 12.23 21.25 0.73
C ALA A 86 11.79 19.83 0.33
N ASN A 87 11.40 18.98 1.28
CA ASN A 87 10.88 17.65 1.01
C ASN A 87 9.56 17.69 0.22
N LEU A 88 8.63 18.59 0.60
CA LEU A 88 7.37 18.76 -0.10
C LEU A 88 7.56 19.38 -1.49
N ALA A 89 8.51 20.29 -1.67
CA ALA A 89 8.85 20.88 -2.98
C ALA A 89 9.43 19.80 -3.93
N LEU A 90 10.31 18.92 -3.42
CA LEU A 90 10.83 17.80 -4.19
C LEU A 90 9.71 16.85 -4.63
N LEU A 91 8.81 16.49 -3.71
CA LEU A 91 7.64 15.66 -4.02
C LEU A 91 6.71 16.36 -5.02
N ALA A 92 6.47 17.68 -4.84
CA ALA A 92 5.61 18.45 -5.72
C ALA A 92 6.16 18.50 -7.15
N TYR A 93 7.46 18.69 -7.30
CA TYR A 93 8.11 18.71 -8.61
C TYR A 93 7.91 17.38 -9.36
N TYR A 94 8.19 16.25 -8.72
CA TYR A 94 8.09 14.96 -9.42
C TYR A 94 6.67 14.46 -9.59
N LYS A 95 5.76 14.78 -8.67
CA LYS A 95 4.41 14.19 -8.67
C LYS A 95 3.34 15.11 -9.22
N TYR A 96 3.43 16.43 -9.01
CA TYR A 96 2.30 17.33 -9.28
C TYR A 96 2.55 18.32 -10.42
N THR A 97 3.77 18.42 -10.97
CA THR A 97 4.09 19.42 -12.01
C THR A 97 3.15 19.33 -13.20
N ASP A 98 3.01 18.16 -13.82
CA ASP A 98 2.17 18.02 -15.01
C ASP A 98 0.68 18.19 -14.69
N PHE A 99 0.22 17.76 -13.51
CA PHE A 99 -1.14 18.00 -13.06
C PHE A 99 -1.43 19.50 -12.87
N LEU A 100 -0.50 20.25 -12.29
CA LEU A 100 -0.66 21.69 -12.11
C LEU A 100 -0.65 22.44 -13.44
N ILE A 101 0.26 22.08 -14.35
CA ILE A 101 0.34 22.66 -15.71
C ILE A 101 -0.95 22.36 -16.47
N ALA A 102 -1.45 21.12 -16.46
CA ALA A 102 -2.68 20.75 -17.15
C ALA A 102 -3.90 21.55 -16.64
N ASN A 103 -4.00 21.71 -15.31
CA ASN A 103 -5.08 22.54 -14.73
C ASN A 103 -4.91 24.03 -15.06
N PHE A 104 -3.69 24.55 -15.04
CA PHE A 104 -3.40 25.93 -15.44
C PHE A 104 -3.80 26.18 -16.89
N ASN A 105 -3.41 25.29 -17.80
CA ASN A 105 -3.79 25.38 -19.21
C ASN A 105 -5.32 25.34 -19.38
N GLY A 106 -6.01 24.45 -18.66
CA GLY A 106 -7.47 24.32 -18.74
C GLY A 106 -8.23 25.54 -18.20
N ILE A 107 -7.71 26.22 -17.17
CA ILE A 107 -8.36 27.37 -16.56
C ILE A 107 -8.09 28.66 -17.35
N PHE A 108 -6.85 28.85 -17.81
CA PHE A 108 -6.42 30.12 -18.41
C PHE A 108 -6.33 30.06 -19.95
N GLY A 109 -6.64 28.89 -20.57
CA GLY A 109 -6.47 28.72 -22.03
C GLY A 109 -5.02 28.86 -22.48
N ALA A 110 -4.06 28.59 -21.58
CA ALA A 110 -2.63 28.63 -21.88
C ALA A 110 -2.17 27.31 -22.55
N ASP A 111 -1.04 27.38 -23.24
CA ASP A 111 -0.41 26.21 -23.91
C ASP A 111 1.00 25.97 -23.37
N VAL A 112 1.11 25.82 -22.04
CA VAL A 112 2.36 25.48 -21.39
C VAL A 112 2.65 24.00 -21.59
N PRO A 113 3.82 23.61 -22.14
CA PRO A 113 4.13 22.21 -22.42
C PRO A 113 4.23 21.39 -21.12
N LEU A 114 3.68 20.16 -21.15
CA LEU A 114 3.86 19.20 -20.07
C LEU A 114 5.32 18.69 -20.06
N HIS A 115 5.88 18.55 -18.87
CA HIS A 115 7.27 18.11 -18.71
C HIS A 115 7.45 16.59 -18.79
N HIS A 116 6.35 15.81 -18.67
CA HIS A 116 6.36 14.35 -18.62
C HIS A 116 7.37 13.79 -17.62
N VAL A 117 7.35 14.37 -16.41
CA VAL A 117 8.31 14.02 -15.34
C VAL A 117 8.05 12.58 -14.89
N ILE A 118 9.06 11.71 -15.05
CA ILE A 118 8.96 10.33 -14.57
C ILE A 118 9.05 10.31 -13.05
N LEU A 119 8.02 9.77 -12.39
CA LEU A 119 7.93 9.69 -10.94
C LEU A 119 8.98 8.70 -10.39
N PRO A 120 9.92 9.13 -9.52
CA PRO A 120 10.84 8.20 -8.86
C PRO A 120 10.07 7.24 -7.96
N LEU A 121 10.32 5.95 -8.11
CA LEU A 121 9.63 4.92 -7.34
C LEU A 121 9.81 5.15 -5.82
N GLY A 122 8.71 5.09 -5.07
CA GLY A 122 8.73 5.26 -3.61
C GLY A 122 8.98 6.68 -3.10
N ILE A 123 9.03 7.72 -3.96
CA ILE A 123 9.31 9.11 -3.53
C ILE A 123 8.32 9.57 -2.45
N SER A 124 7.05 9.25 -2.56
CA SER A 124 6.03 9.58 -1.56
C SER A 124 6.32 8.93 -0.20
N PHE A 125 6.80 7.69 -0.19
CA PHE A 125 7.10 6.93 1.02
C PHE A 125 8.37 7.43 1.71
N PHE A 126 9.49 7.57 0.98
CA PHE A 126 10.70 8.06 1.63
C PHE A 126 10.62 9.54 2.03
N THR A 127 9.83 10.36 1.33
CA THR A 127 9.53 11.73 1.74
C THR A 127 8.81 11.75 3.10
N PHE A 128 7.76 10.94 3.27
CA PHE A 128 7.06 10.84 4.55
C PHE A 128 7.95 10.33 5.67
N THR A 129 8.76 9.30 5.40
CA THR A 129 9.73 8.76 6.36
C THR A 129 10.72 9.82 6.83
N GLN A 130 11.20 10.68 5.92
CA GLN A 130 12.15 11.73 6.23
C GLN A 130 11.51 12.92 6.94
N ILE A 131 10.30 13.33 6.55
CA ILE A 131 9.52 14.34 7.29
C ILE A 131 9.27 13.88 8.73
N ALA A 132 8.86 12.61 8.92
CA ALA A 132 8.68 12.03 10.25
C ALA A 132 9.96 12.11 11.09
N PHE A 133 11.13 11.80 10.49
CA PHE A 133 12.43 11.93 11.15
C PHE A 133 12.74 13.37 11.58
N LEU A 134 12.51 14.37 10.70
CA LEU A 134 12.73 15.79 11.04
C LEU A 134 11.82 16.24 12.19
N VAL A 135 10.55 15.83 12.18
CA VAL A 135 9.63 16.14 13.29
C VAL A 135 10.03 15.44 14.58
N ASP A 136 10.53 14.20 14.51
CA ASP A 136 11.03 13.50 15.69
C ASP A 136 12.32 14.14 16.23
N CYS A 137 13.22 14.68 15.38
CA CYS A 137 14.35 15.50 15.81
C CYS A 137 13.90 16.80 16.49
N TYR A 138 12.89 17.48 15.92
CA TYR A 138 12.34 18.70 16.51
C TYR A 138 11.76 18.47 17.91
N HIS A 139 11.11 17.33 18.13
CA HIS A 139 10.56 16.92 19.43
C HIS A 139 11.57 16.22 20.36
N GLU A 140 12.85 16.22 20.02
CA GLU A 140 13.96 15.64 20.83
C GLU A 140 13.81 14.12 21.09
N LYS A 141 13.08 13.43 20.23
CA LYS A 141 12.95 11.97 20.30
C LYS A 141 14.18 11.24 19.75
N VAL A 142 14.99 11.92 18.93
CA VAL A 142 16.23 11.41 18.35
C VAL A 142 17.40 11.90 19.19
N LYS A 143 18.11 10.98 19.88
CA LYS A 143 19.19 11.33 20.80
C LYS A 143 20.57 11.37 20.12
N GLU A 144 20.88 10.38 19.29
CA GLU A 144 22.18 10.23 18.62
C GLU A 144 21.97 9.76 17.17
N PRO A 145 21.92 10.67 16.20
CA PRO A 145 21.75 10.28 14.81
C PRO A 145 23.04 9.66 14.26
N SER A 146 23.00 8.38 13.88
CA SER A 146 24.06 7.72 13.12
C SER A 146 23.69 7.76 11.65
N PHE A 147 24.55 8.34 10.80
CA PHE A 147 24.30 8.45 9.35
C PHE A 147 24.03 7.09 8.70
N LEU A 148 24.85 6.09 8.99
CA LEU A 148 24.69 4.76 8.39
C LEU A 148 23.37 4.08 8.79
N ARG A 149 22.97 4.19 10.08
CA ARG A 149 21.68 3.67 10.53
C ARG A 149 20.50 4.45 9.97
N TYR A 150 20.65 5.77 9.83
CA TYR A 150 19.65 6.60 9.22
C TYR A 150 19.51 6.30 7.72
N ALA A 151 20.62 6.12 7.01
CA ALA A 151 20.58 5.69 5.61
C ALA A 151 19.87 4.34 5.46
N LEU A 152 20.18 3.36 6.32
CA LEU A 152 19.46 2.09 6.36
C LEU A 152 17.98 2.29 6.68
N PHE A 153 17.64 3.14 7.63
CA PHE A 153 16.25 3.43 8.00
C PHE A 153 15.44 3.93 6.80
N VAL A 154 15.99 4.84 6.01
CA VAL A 154 15.30 5.36 4.82
C VAL A 154 15.27 4.34 3.69
N THR A 155 16.36 3.60 3.47
CA THR A 155 16.51 2.71 2.31
C THR A 155 16.07 1.27 2.55
N TYR A 156 15.81 0.85 3.78
CA TYR A 156 15.54 -0.55 4.13
C TYR A 156 14.51 -1.19 3.20
N PHE A 157 14.98 -2.07 2.31
CA PHE A 157 14.24 -2.51 1.11
C PHE A 157 12.85 -3.11 1.39
N PRO A 158 12.56 -3.77 2.53
CA PRO A 158 11.23 -4.31 2.76
C PRO A 158 10.13 -3.23 2.85
N HIS A 159 10.46 -2.02 3.33
CA HIS A 159 9.46 -0.95 3.44
C HIS A 159 9.59 0.14 2.38
N LEU A 160 10.76 0.26 1.71
CA LEU A 160 11.16 1.43 0.92
C LEU A 160 10.15 1.85 -0.16
N LEU A 161 9.59 0.90 -0.90
CA LEU A 161 8.77 1.20 -2.07
C LEU A 161 7.29 1.45 -1.71
N ALA A 162 6.68 0.53 -0.98
CA ALA A 162 5.26 0.58 -0.60
C ALA A 162 4.98 -0.24 0.67
N GLY A 163 5.99 -0.47 1.48
CA GLY A 163 5.83 -1.14 2.76
C GLY A 163 5.16 -0.24 3.82
N PRO A 164 5.00 -0.74 5.05
CA PRO A 164 4.46 0.07 6.14
C PRO A 164 5.28 1.34 6.37
N ILE A 165 4.63 2.48 6.58
CA ILE A 165 5.29 3.73 6.96
C ILE A 165 5.82 3.56 8.38
N ILE A 166 7.13 3.72 8.53
CA ILE A 166 7.85 3.45 9.77
C ILE A 166 8.26 4.74 10.48
N HIS A 167 8.34 4.69 11.81
CA HIS A 167 8.86 5.77 12.62
C HIS A 167 10.29 5.48 13.08
N HIS A 168 11.12 6.51 13.11
CA HIS A 168 12.51 6.42 13.52
C HIS A 168 12.67 5.78 14.91
N ALA A 169 11.83 6.18 15.87
CA ALA A 169 11.86 5.66 17.24
C ALA A 169 11.58 4.14 17.34
N GLU A 170 10.85 3.55 16.38
CA GLU A 170 10.54 2.11 16.35
C GLU A 170 11.65 1.28 15.71
N MET A 171 12.36 1.84 14.73
CA MET A 171 13.32 1.08 13.92
C MET A 171 14.74 1.16 14.45
N MET A 172 15.18 2.33 14.94
CA MET A 172 16.57 2.54 15.33
C MET A 172 17.03 1.64 16.49
N PRO A 173 16.20 1.39 17.53
CA PRO A 173 16.57 0.42 18.58
C PRO A 173 16.76 -1.00 18.01
N GLN A 174 16.00 -1.40 17.01
CA GLN A 174 16.13 -2.72 16.39
C GLN A 174 17.43 -2.84 15.58
N PHE A 175 17.79 -1.81 14.81
CA PHE A 175 19.05 -1.79 14.07
C PHE A 175 20.29 -1.78 15.01
N ALA A 176 20.16 -1.18 16.19
CA ALA A 176 21.23 -1.13 17.18
C ALA A 176 21.37 -2.42 18.03
N ASN A 177 20.31 -3.22 18.14
CA ASN A 177 20.24 -4.35 19.05
C ASN A 177 21.09 -5.54 18.58
N LEU A 178 22.15 -5.84 19.31
CA LEU A 178 23.07 -6.93 18.99
C LEU A 178 22.42 -8.32 19.11
N ARG A 179 21.38 -8.49 19.93
CA ARG A 179 20.67 -9.78 20.07
C ARG A 179 19.92 -10.14 18.78
N LEU A 180 19.46 -9.15 18.02
CA LEU A 180 18.77 -9.35 16.75
C LEU A 180 19.71 -9.67 15.58
N LYS A 181 21.04 -9.63 15.81
CA LYS A 181 22.07 -9.92 14.79
C LYS A 181 22.38 -11.41 14.65
N ARG A 182 21.69 -12.29 15.36
CA ARG A 182 21.83 -13.74 15.26
C ARG A 182 20.61 -14.34 14.57
N ILE A 183 20.78 -15.41 13.79
CA ILE A 183 19.66 -16.13 13.16
C ILE A 183 18.70 -16.62 14.26
N ASN A 184 17.43 -16.25 14.10
CA ASN A 184 16.34 -16.75 14.94
C ASN A 184 15.41 -17.61 14.09
N TYR A 185 15.49 -18.91 14.26
CA TYR A 185 14.71 -19.86 13.46
C TYR A 185 13.19 -19.69 13.61
N LYS A 186 12.71 -19.26 14.78
CA LYS A 186 11.29 -18.92 14.97
C LYS A 186 10.87 -17.74 14.08
N ASN A 187 11.66 -16.67 14.08
CA ASN A 187 11.39 -15.48 13.25
C ASN A 187 11.54 -15.83 11.75
N LEU A 188 12.50 -16.68 11.40
CA LEU A 188 12.67 -17.17 10.03
C LEU A 188 11.43 -17.95 9.56
N SER A 189 10.90 -18.85 10.40
CA SER A 189 9.68 -19.60 10.11
C SER A 189 8.45 -18.71 9.98
N ILE A 190 8.27 -17.73 10.88
CA ILE A 190 7.21 -16.72 10.79
C ILE A 190 7.36 -15.92 9.48
N GLY A 191 8.58 -15.51 9.17
CA GLY A 191 8.89 -14.73 7.98
C GLY A 191 8.55 -15.47 6.68
N LEU A 192 8.98 -16.71 6.55
CA LEU A 192 8.66 -17.57 5.40
C LEU A 192 7.15 -17.80 5.26
N PHE A 193 6.46 -18.06 6.38
CA PHE A 193 5.02 -18.25 6.42
C PHE A 193 4.25 -17.00 5.94
N LEU A 194 4.59 -15.84 6.47
CA LEU A 194 3.96 -14.57 6.04
C LEU A 194 4.30 -14.22 4.59
N PHE A 195 5.54 -14.45 4.17
CA PHE A 195 5.96 -14.23 2.79
C PHE A 195 5.19 -15.10 1.82
N SER A 196 5.00 -16.40 2.13
CA SER A 196 4.24 -17.33 1.27
C SER A 196 2.77 -16.95 1.13
N ILE A 197 2.13 -16.53 2.25
CA ILE A 197 0.74 -16.03 2.21
C ILE A 197 0.68 -14.73 1.39
N GLY A 198 1.62 -13.80 1.59
CA GLY A 198 1.68 -12.55 0.86
C GLY A 198 1.86 -12.76 -0.65
N LEU A 199 2.76 -13.65 -1.03
CA LEU A 199 3.01 -14.02 -2.42
C LEU A 199 1.77 -14.65 -3.06
N PHE A 200 1.13 -15.60 -2.37
CA PHE A 200 -0.13 -16.20 -2.83
C PHE A 200 -1.24 -15.16 -3.01
N LYS A 201 -1.43 -14.27 -2.04
CA LYS A 201 -2.41 -13.17 -2.15
C LYS A 201 -2.17 -12.31 -3.39
N LYS A 202 -0.90 -11.97 -3.68
CA LYS A 202 -0.53 -11.13 -4.82
C LYS A 202 -0.72 -11.88 -6.13
N VAL A 203 -0.05 -13.01 -6.30
CA VAL A 203 0.08 -13.67 -7.60
C VAL A 203 -1.18 -14.46 -7.97
N VAL A 204 -1.83 -15.11 -6.98
CA VAL A 204 -2.98 -15.95 -7.26
C VAL A 204 -4.28 -15.16 -7.14
N VAL A 205 -4.48 -14.44 -6.03
CA VAL A 205 -5.79 -13.81 -5.75
C VAL A 205 -5.90 -12.45 -6.42
N ALA A 206 -4.95 -11.54 -6.17
CA ALA A 206 -5.05 -10.18 -6.71
C ALA A 206 -4.96 -10.14 -8.24
N ASP A 207 -4.02 -10.89 -8.81
CA ASP A 207 -3.83 -10.92 -10.27
C ASP A 207 -4.99 -11.64 -11.00
N PHE A 208 -5.67 -12.57 -10.32
CA PHE A 208 -6.95 -13.11 -10.82
C PHE A 208 -7.99 -12.01 -10.95
N PHE A 209 -8.27 -11.25 -9.91
CA PHE A 209 -9.28 -10.19 -9.94
C PHE A 209 -8.85 -8.99 -10.81
N ALA A 210 -7.55 -8.76 -10.97
CA ALA A 210 -7.02 -7.69 -11.82
C ALA A 210 -7.57 -7.75 -13.26
N ARG A 211 -7.69 -8.94 -13.81
CA ARG A 211 -8.16 -9.15 -15.20
C ARG A 211 -9.58 -8.64 -15.40
N PHE A 212 -10.49 -8.93 -14.46
CA PHE A 212 -11.88 -8.46 -14.50
C PHE A 212 -11.97 -6.95 -14.29
N ALA A 213 -11.17 -6.40 -13.37
CA ALA A 213 -11.13 -4.96 -13.15
C ALA A 213 -10.62 -4.21 -14.38
N ILE A 214 -9.48 -4.62 -14.95
CA ILE A 214 -8.91 -4.00 -16.17
C ILE A 214 -9.92 -4.03 -17.30
N HIS A 215 -10.60 -5.16 -17.47
CA HIS A 215 -11.57 -5.33 -18.57
C HIS A 215 -12.70 -4.31 -18.48
N GLY A 216 -13.32 -4.21 -17.33
CA GLY A 216 -14.44 -3.29 -17.13
C GLY A 216 -14.03 -1.83 -17.12
N PHE A 217 -12.89 -1.47 -16.53
CA PHE A 217 -12.46 -0.07 -16.49
C PHE A 217 -11.85 0.41 -17.81
N ASP A 218 -11.02 -0.40 -18.47
CA ASP A 218 -10.14 0.08 -19.53
C ASP A 218 -10.53 -0.40 -20.94
N VAL A 219 -11.25 -1.53 -21.08
CA VAL A 219 -11.50 -2.15 -22.38
C VAL A 219 -12.93 -1.92 -22.87
N TYR A 220 -13.94 -2.25 -22.05
CA TYR A 220 -15.33 -2.12 -22.49
C TYR A 220 -15.83 -0.67 -22.43
N PRO A 221 -16.46 -0.16 -23.50
CA PRO A 221 -17.02 1.19 -23.55
C PRO A 221 -18.27 1.34 -22.69
N THR A 222 -19.07 0.27 -22.59
CA THR A 222 -20.32 0.21 -21.80
C THR A 222 -20.34 -1.07 -20.97
N LEU A 223 -21.03 -1.06 -19.85
CA LEU A 223 -21.17 -2.20 -18.95
C LEU A 223 -22.63 -2.42 -18.61
N SER A 224 -23.08 -3.66 -18.66
CA SER A 224 -24.35 -4.06 -18.05
C SER A 224 -24.25 -4.01 -16.53
N MET A 225 -25.38 -4.11 -15.82
CA MET A 225 -25.42 -4.10 -14.37
C MET A 225 -24.52 -5.18 -13.76
N SER A 226 -24.60 -6.39 -14.25
CA SER A 226 -23.78 -7.49 -13.74
C SER A 226 -22.29 -7.27 -13.99
N GLU A 227 -21.90 -6.81 -15.19
CA GLU A 227 -20.49 -6.52 -15.54
C GLU A 227 -19.92 -5.39 -14.71
N ALA A 228 -20.70 -4.34 -14.43
CA ALA A 228 -20.27 -3.22 -13.61
C ALA A 228 -20.05 -3.63 -12.16
N TRP A 229 -20.92 -4.47 -11.58
CA TRP A 229 -20.72 -5.03 -10.24
C TRP A 229 -19.52 -5.98 -10.19
N ILE A 230 -19.35 -6.85 -11.17
CA ILE A 230 -18.17 -7.71 -11.30
C ILE A 230 -16.90 -6.86 -11.33
N THR A 231 -16.87 -5.83 -12.17
CA THR A 231 -15.72 -4.91 -12.29
C THR A 231 -15.38 -4.26 -10.97
N SER A 232 -16.37 -3.67 -10.30
CA SER A 232 -16.20 -2.94 -9.05
C SER A 232 -15.74 -3.84 -7.89
N ILE A 233 -16.40 -5.00 -7.70
CA ILE A 233 -16.04 -5.96 -6.64
C ILE A 233 -14.67 -6.58 -6.92
N SER A 234 -14.36 -6.87 -8.19
CA SER A 234 -13.04 -7.39 -8.56
C SER A 234 -11.93 -6.39 -8.23
N TYR A 235 -12.12 -5.10 -8.49
CA TYR A 235 -11.14 -4.10 -8.09
C TYR A 235 -11.02 -3.97 -6.57
N THR A 236 -12.13 -4.06 -5.85
CA THR A 236 -12.14 -4.06 -4.37
C THR A 236 -11.29 -5.21 -3.81
N PHE A 237 -11.38 -6.41 -4.35
CA PHE A 237 -10.54 -7.54 -3.94
C PHE A 237 -9.12 -7.42 -4.48
N GLN A 238 -8.92 -7.03 -5.73
CA GLN A 238 -7.61 -6.80 -6.30
C GLN A 238 -6.79 -5.86 -5.42
N LEU A 239 -7.32 -4.67 -5.11
CA LEU A 239 -6.62 -3.65 -4.33
C LEU A 239 -6.24 -4.16 -2.93
N TYR A 240 -7.16 -4.87 -2.26
CA TYR A 240 -6.89 -5.41 -0.92
C TYR A 240 -5.85 -6.51 -0.94
N PHE A 241 -5.99 -7.49 -1.83
CA PHE A 241 -5.07 -8.63 -1.85
C PHE A 241 -3.71 -8.26 -2.43
N ASP A 242 -3.64 -7.33 -3.38
CA ASP A 242 -2.39 -6.79 -3.90
C ASP A 242 -1.61 -6.07 -2.79
N PHE A 243 -2.24 -5.11 -2.13
CA PHE A 243 -1.56 -4.30 -1.12
C PHE A 243 -1.31 -5.06 0.20
N SER A 244 -2.28 -5.84 0.68
CA SER A 244 -2.03 -6.68 1.86
C SER A 244 -1.02 -7.79 1.58
N GLY A 245 -1.00 -8.34 0.37
CA GLY A 245 -0.02 -9.33 -0.06
C GLY A 245 1.40 -8.76 -0.08
N TYR A 246 1.57 -7.57 -0.68
CA TYR A 246 2.84 -6.86 -0.65
C TYR A 246 3.31 -6.57 0.78
N THR A 247 2.41 -6.10 1.63
CA THR A 247 2.72 -5.78 3.04
C THR A 247 3.09 -7.04 3.83
N ASP A 248 2.39 -8.16 3.61
CA ASP A 248 2.71 -9.43 4.25
C ASP A 248 4.09 -9.95 3.81
N MET A 249 4.44 -9.83 2.52
CA MET A 249 5.79 -10.14 2.04
C MET A 249 6.83 -9.24 2.72
N ALA A 250 6.60 -7.93 2.78
CA ALA A 250 7.50 -6.98 3.44
C ALA A 250 7.73 -7.31 4.92
N ILE A 251 6.65 -7.57 5.66
CA ILE A 251 6.71 -7.98 7.07
C ILE A 251 7.42 -9.33 7.20
N GLY A 252 7.10 -10.29 6.34
CA GLY A 252 7.73 -11.61 6.32
C GLY A 252 9.24 -11.54 6.12
N ILE A 253 9.68 -10.78 5.10
CA ILE A 253 11.10 -10.53 4.85
C ILE A 253 11.78 -9.89 6.07
N SER A 254 11.15 -8.87 6.64
CA SER A 254 11.69 -8.20 7.85
C SER A 254 11.83 -9.13 9.04
N TYR A 255 10.87 -10.03 9.27
CA TYR A 255 10.99 -11.07 10.30
C TYR A 255 12.21 -11.98 10.08
N MET A 256 12.52 -12.33 8.82
CA MET A 256 13.72 -13.12 8.52
C MET A 256 15.01 -12.42 8.98
N PHE A 257 15.06 -11.08 8.91
CA PHE A 257 16.17 -10.26 9.43
C PHE A 257 16.05 -9.92 10.93
N ASN A 258 15.07 -10.49 11.65
CA ASN A 258 14.71 -10.17 13.05
C ASN A 258 14.29 -8.71 13.27
N ILE A 259 13.77 -8.07 12.26
CA ILE A 259 13.26 -6.70 12.31
C ILE A 259 11.73 -6.77 12.23
N ILE A 260 11.04 -6.09 13.13
CA ILE A 260 9.58 -6.09 13.21
C ILE A 260 9.06 -4.78 12.63
N LEU A 261 8.36 -4.88 11.50
CA LEU A 261 7.63 -3.78 10.90
C LEU A 261 6.23 -3.65 11.51
N PRO A 262 5.66 -2.42 11.55
CA PRO A 262 4.28 -2.24 11.99
C PRO A 262 3.28 -2.86 11.02
N LEU A 263 2.11 -3.24 11.53
CA LEU A 263 1.02 -3.79 10.72
C LEU A 263 0.35 -2.69 9.91
N ASN A 264 -0.02 -3.02 8.67
CA ASN A 264 -0.70 -2.11 7.76
C ASN A 264 -2.16 -2.48 7.52
N PHE A 265 -2.52 -3.74 7.72
CA PHE A 265 -3.88 -4.25 7.53
C PHE A 265 -4.33 -5.13 8.70
N ASN A 266 -5.61 -4.96 9.10
CA ASN A 266 -6.27 -5.80 10.10
C ASN A 266 -7.70 -6.12 9.67
N SER A 267 -7.87 -6.97 8.64
CA SER A 267 -9.17 -7.38 8.10
C SER A 267 -10.13 -6.19 7.84
N PRO A 268 -9.80 -5.25 6.96
CA PRO A 268 -10.54 -3.99 6.81
C PRO A 268 -12.00 -4.18 6.35
N TYR A 269 -12.29 -5.21 5.57
CA TYR A 269 -13.65 -5.48 5.09
C TYR A 269 -14.58 -6.14 6.13
N LYS A 270 -14.12 -6.30 7.36
CA LYS A 270 -14.95 -6.61 8.55
C LYS A 270 -15.50 -5.35 9.22
N ALA A 271 -15.11 -4.17 8.78
CA ALA A 271 -15.46 -2.92 9.41
C ALA A 271 -16.97 -2.67 9.40
N LEU A 272 -17.50 -2.16 10.51
CA LEU A 272 -18.92 -1.83 10.70
C LEU A 272 -19.23 -0.35 10.43
N ASN A 273 -18.21 0.48 10.23
CA ASN A 273 -18.33 1.89 9.85
C ASN A 273 -17.03 2.36 9.24
N ILE A 274 -17.05 3.55 8.63
CA ILE A 274 -15.91 4.11 7.93
C ILE A 274 -14.72 4.41 8.86
N GLN A 275 -14.95 4.76 10.12
CA GLN A 275 -13.88 5.00 11.08
C GLN A 275 -13.17 3.68 11.45
N ASP A 276 -13.93 2.60 11.69
CA ASP A 276 -13.37 1.26 11.92
C ASP A 276 -12.61 0.75 10.70
N PHE A 277 -13.09 1.05 9.47
CA PHE A 277 -12.37 0.73 8.24
C PHE A 277 -10.98 1.36 8.23
N TRP A 278 -10.84 2.66 8.52
CA TRP A 278 -9.55 3.35 8.54
C TRP A 278 -8.64 2.95 9.71
N HIS A 279 -9.18 2.38 10.77
CA HIS A 279 -8.39 1.73 11.83
C HIS A 279 -7.82 0.38 11.41
N ARG A 280 -8.28 -0.18 10.27
CA ARG A 280 -7.91 -1.51 9.75
C ARG A 280 -7.23 -1.47 8.39
N TRP A 281 -7.45 -0.42 7.60
CA TRP A 281 -6.89 -0.19 6.28
C TRP A 281 -5.73 0.79 6.35
N HIS A 282 -4.59 0.42 5.77
CA HIS A 282 -3.39 1.29 5.67
C HIS A 282 -3.08 2.01 6.98
N MET A 283 -3.01 1.23 8.08
CA MET A 283 -2.96 1.71 9.45
C MET A 283 -1.78 2.66 9.69
N THR A 284 -0.65 2.40 9.02
CA THR A 284 0.55 3.24 9.15
C THR A 284 0.39 4.61 8.50
N LEU A 285 -0.31 4.70 7.35
CA LEU A 285 -0.70 5.97 6.75
C LEU A 285 -1.70 6.73 7.63
N SER A 286 -2.72 6.04 8.13
CA SER A 286 -3.71 6.64 9.05
C SER A 286 -3.04 7.22 10.29
N ARG A 287 -2.04 6.51 10.86
CA ARG A 287 -1.21 6.99 11.98
C ARG A 287 -0.41 8.23 11.56
N PHE A 288 0.25 8.20 10.40
CA PHE A 288 1.03 9.33 9.90
C PHE A 288 0.15 10.60 9.72
N LEU A 289 -0.98 10.46 9.05
CA LEU A 289 -1.92 11.58 8.82
C LEU A 289 -2.46 12.13 10.14
N ARG A 290 -2.74 11.27 11.12
CA ARG A 290 -3.18 11.67 12.46
C ARG A 290 -2.08 12.47 13.16
N ASP A 291 -0.86 11.94 13.22
CA ASP A 291 0.20 12.46 14.09
C ASP A 291 0.86 13.73 13.49
N TYR A 292 0.96 13.81 12.16
CA TYR A 292 1.66 14.90 11.47
C TYR A 292 0.75 15.92 10.78
N ILE A 293 -0.56 15.65 10.65
CA ILE A 293 -1.51 16.58 10.05
C ILE A 293 -2.66 16.88 11.00
N TYR A 294 -3.42 15.87 11.43
CA TYR A 294 -4.62 16.08 12.24
C TYR A 294 -4.33 16.74 13.59
N ILE A 295 -3.37 16.21 14.35
CA ILE A 295 -3.00 16.75 15.67
C ILE A 295 -2.43 18.18 15.57
N PRO A 296 -1.49 18.49 14.65
CA PRO A 296 -1.00 19.85 14.45
C PRO A 296 -2.08 20.87 14.04
N LEU A 297 -3.10 20.47 13.26
CA LEU A 297 -4.26 21.33 12.94
C LEU A 297 -5.17 21.62 14.15
N GLY A 298 -4.90 21.00 15.29
CA GLY A 298 -5.65 21.16 16.55
C GLY A 298 -6.49 19.92 16.91
N GLY A 299 -6.57 18.92 16.04
CA GLY A 299 -7.31 17.69 16.31
C GLY A 299 -8.77 17.94 16.64
N ASN A 300 -9.23 17.36 17.75
CA ASN A 300 -10.58 17.54 18.31
C ASN A 300 -10.65 18.54 19.47
N ARG A 301 -9.60 19.34 19.71
CA ARG A 301 -9.49 20.22 20.90
C ARG A 301 -10.09 21.61 20.70
N ARG A 302 -10.47 21.98 19.47
CA ARG A 302 -10.92 23.35 19.11
C ARG A 302 -12.40 23.40 18.69
N GLY A 303 -13.24 22.59 19.31
CA GLY A 303 -14.67 22.50 19.04
C GLY A 303 -15.04 21.58 17.88
N GLU A 304 -16.32 21.33 17.71
CA GLU A 304 -16.84 20.29 16.82
C GLU A 304 -16.69 20.68 15.34
N TYR A 305 -17.06 21.90 14.95
CA TYR A 305 -16.90 22.39 13.57
C TYR A 305 -15.45 22.30 13.08
N ARG A 306 -14.51 22.69 13.95
CA ARG A 306 -13.08 22.60 13.63
C ARG A 306 -12.62 21.15 13.50
N THR A 307 -13.18 20.26 14.29
CA THR A 307 -12.90 18.82 14.20
C THR A 307 -13.35 18.26 12.86
N TYR A 308 -14.57 18.59 12.39
CA TYR A 308 -15.05 18.18 11.06
C TYR A 308 -14.17 18.72 9.95
N ALA A 309 -13.83 20.03 9.99
CA ALA A 309 -12.94 20.64 9.01
C ALA A 309 -11.55 19.96 8.98
N ASN A 310 -10.97 19.66 10.15
CA ASN A 310 -9.69 18.97 10.25
C ASN A 310 -9.77 17.55 9.69
N VAL A 311 -10.82 16.80 9.97
CA VAL A 311 -11.04 15.45 9.42
C VAL A 311 -11.17 15.52 7.91
N PHE A 312 -12.00 16.42 7.39
CA PHE A 312 -12.16 16.58 5.94
C PHE A 312 -10.84 16.94 5.25
N ALA A 313 -10.11 17.90 5.80
CA ALA A 313 -8.80 18.31 5.26
C ALA A 313 -7.78 17.17 5.23
N VAL A 314 -7.73 16.33 6.28
CA VAL A 314 -6.84 15.17 6.34
C VAL A 314 -7.14 14.17 5.23
N PHE A 315 -8.42 13.87 4.98
CA PHE A 315 -8.81 12.94 3.92
C PHE A 315 -8.60 13.52 2.52
N LEU A 316 -8.85 14.81 2.34
CA LEU A 316 -8.57 15.51 1.08
C LEU A 316 -7.08 15.49 0.74
N LEU A 317 -6.22 15.79 1.72
CA LEU A 317 -4.76 15.70 1.58
C LEU A 317 -4.29 14.26 1.37
N GLY A 318 -4.92 13.29 2.03
CA GLY A 318 -4.67 11.87 1.82
C GLY A 318 -5.00 11.42 0.40
N GLY A 319 -6.12 11.90 -0.16
CA GLY A 319 -6.48 11.66 -1.56
C GLY A 319 -5.46 12.25 -2.51
N LEU A 320 -5.10 13.52 -2.33
CA LEU A 320 -4.07 14.20 -3.13
C LEU A 320 -2.72 13.47 -3.05
N TRP A 321 -2.34 12.95 -1.87
CA TRP A 321 -1.10 12.18 -1.70
C TRP A 321 -1.10 10.88 -2.51
N HIS A 322 -2.23 10.20 -2.66
CA HIS A 322 -2.31 8.98 -3.47
C HIS A 322 -2.00 9.24 -4.94
N GLY A 323 -2.51 10.31 -5.53
CA GLY A 323 -2.24 10.59 -6.94
C GLY A 323 -2.52 12.04 -7.35
N ALA A 324 -1.78 12.50 -8.36
CA ALA A 324 -1.97 13.81 -8.97
C ALA A 324 -3.14 13.74 -9.98
N GLY A 325 -4.37 13.73 -9.47
CA GLY A 325 -5.56 13.63 -10.30
C GLY A 325 -6.86 13.93 -9.55
N TRP A 326 -7.85 14.44 -10.27
CA TRP A 326 -9.14 14.80 -9.70
C TRP A 326 -9.90 13.62 -9.09
N MET A 327 -9.71 12.41 -9.63
CA MET A 327 -10.35 11.20 -9.11
C MET A 327 -9.90 10.87 -7.69
N PHE A 328 -8.62 11.07 -7.37
CA PHE A 328 -8.08 10.90 -6.01
C PHE A 328 -8.59 11.98 -5.04
N ILE A 329 -8.76 13.22 -5.54
CA ILE A 329 -9.34 14.32 -4.75
C ILE A 329 -10.80 14.03 -4.42
N ILE A 330 -11.60 13.58 -5.39
CA ILE A 330 -13.00 13.16 -5.19
C ILE A 330 -13.06 12.00 -4.20
N TRP A 331 -12.21 10.99 -4.36
CA TRP A 331 -12.13 9.87 -3.43
C TRP A 331 -11.83 10.33 -1.99
N GLY A 332 -10.85 11.21 -1.81
CA GLY A 332 -10.53 11.79 -0.51
C GLY A 332 -11.70 12.60 0.08
N ALA A 333 -12.37 13.40 -0.73
CA ALA A 333 -13.54 14.16 -0.31
C ALA A 333 -14.69 13.26 0.14
N LEU A 334 -15.01 12.20 -0.61
CA LEU A 334 -16.04 11.22 -0.25
C LEU A 334 -15.75 10.56 1.09
N HIS A 335 -14.49 10.14 1.34
CA HIS A 335 -14.08 9.58 2.61
C HIS A 335 -14.13 10.61 3.74
N GLY A 336 -13.72 11.85 3.50
CA GLY A 336 -13.81 12.95 4.45
C GLY A 336 -15.26 13.22 4.88
N PHE A 337 -16.18 13.31 3.93
CA PHE A 337 -17.63 13.45 4.21
C PHE A 337 -18.19 12.24 4.97
N ALA A 338 -17.84 11.02 4.54
CA ALA A 338 -18.31 9.83 5.24
C ALA A 338 -17.83 9.76 6.70
N MET A 339 -16.60 10.19 6.97
CA MET A 339 -16.06 10.30 8.34
C MET A 339 -16.82 11.34 9.17
N MET A 340 -17.18 12.49 8.57
CA MET A 340 -18.02 13.51 9.24
C MET A 340 -19.39 12.95 9.57
N ILE A 341 -20.04 12.29 8.59
CA ILE A 341 -21.36 11.64 8.79
C ILE A 341 -21.29 10.56 9.87
N CYS A 342 -20.25 9.70 9.80
CA CYS A 342 -20.05 8.65 10.81
C CYS A 342 -19.90 9.20 12.22
N ARG A 343 -19.14 10.29 12.38
CA ARG A 343 -18.97 10.97 13.66
C ARG A 343 -20.28 11.58 14.16
N PHE A 344 -21.00 12.29 13.27
CA PHE A 344 -22.31 12.88 13.59
C PHE A 344 -23.33 11.81 13.99
N TYR A 345 -23.42 10.73 13.21
CA TYR A 345 -24.31 9.61 13.51
C TYR A 345 -24.01 8.98 14.87
N GLY A 346 -22.75 8.72 15.16
CA GLY A 346 -22.31 8.12 16.44
C GLY A 346 -22.59 9.00 17.66
N ALA A 347 -22.67 10.34 17.48
CA ALA A 347 -23.00 11.29 18.55
C ALA A 347 -24.51 11.41 18.82
N HIS A 348 -25.37 11.21 17.80
CA HIS A 348 -26.79 11.57 17.88
C HIS A 348 -27.75 10.38 17.76
N PHE A 349 -27.28 9.24 17.22
CA PHE A 349 -28.14 8.10 16.93
C PHE A 349 -27.68 6.82 17.62
N ARG A 350 -28.61 5.88 17.78
CA ARG A 350 -28.29 4.56 18.32
C ARG A 350 -27.49 3.73 17.33
N PRO A 351 -26.65 2.80 17.81
CA PRO A 351 -25.91 1.90 16.94
C PRO A 351 -26.83 1.15 15.96
N MET A 352 -26.43 1.11 14.70
CA MET A 352 -27.12 0.36 13.65
C MET A 352 -26.97 -1.16 13.85
N ASN A 353 -27.91 -1.95 13.32
CA ASN A 353 -27.72 -3.39 13.24
C ASN A 353 -26.39 -3.75 12.55
N LYS A 354 -25.65 -4.70 13.08
CA LYS A 354 -24.28 -5.04 12.62
C LYS A 354 -24.23 -5.42 11.14
N PHE A 355 -25.22 -6.18 10.65
CA PHE A 355 -25.26 -6.57 9.24
C PHE A 355 -25.49 -5.36 8.35
N LEU A 356 -26.45 -4.51 8.69
CA LEU A 356 -26.73 -3.29 7.93
C LEU A 356 -25.56 -2.32 7.96
N ALA A 357 -24.93 -2.13 9.12
CA ALA A 357 -23.73 -1.31 9.27
C ALA A 357 -22.56 -1.80 8.40
N TRP A 358 -22.32 -3.11 8.40
CA TRP A 358 -21.34 -3.74 7.54
C TRP A 358 -21.69 -3.58 6.05
N PHE A 359 -22.93 -3.86 5.67
CA PHE A 359 -23.40 -3.79 4.29
C PHE A 359 -23.25 -2.38 3.71
N ILE A 360 -23.66 -1.35 4.46
CA ILE A 360 -23.51 0.06 4.05
C ILE A 360 -22.02 0.41 3.93
N THR A 361 -21.21 0.03 4.90
CA THR A 361 -19.78 0.35 4.92
C THR A 361 -19.05 -0.33 3.77
N PHE A 362 -19.29 -1.62 3.54
CA PHE A 362 -18.64 -2.35 2.45
C PHE A 362 -19.01 -1.78 1.07
N ASN A 363 -20.30 -1.52 0.84
CA ASN A 363 -20.73 -0.95 -0.45
C ASN A 363 -20.26 0.49 -0.65
N PHE A 364 -20.23 1.31 0.38
CA PHE A 364 -19.63 2.64 0.32
C PHE A 364 -18.14 2.55 -0.10
N ILE A 365 -17.38 1.68 0.52
CA ILE A 365 -15.97 1.45 0.18
C ILE A 365 -15.84 0.95 -1.26
N ASN A 366 -16.64 -0.02 -1.67
CA ASN A 366 -16.65 -0.55 -3.03
C ASN A 366 -16.92 0.55 -4.07
N ILE A 367 -17.90 1.42 -3.81
CA ILE A 367 -18.22 2.56 -4.68
C ILE A 367 -17.07 3.58 -4.72
N THR A 368 -16.47 3.91 -3.59
CA THR A 368 -15.37 4.88 -3.55
C THR A 368 -14.12 4.36 -4.24
N TRP A 369 -13.87 3.05 -4.24
CA TRP A 369 -12.77 2.45 -5.01
C TRP A 369 -12.91 2.62 -6.52
N ILE A 370 -14.12 2.86 -7.05
CA ILE A 370 -14.34 3.17 -8.47
C ILE A 370 -13.61 4.46 -8.84
N PHE A 371 -13.75 5.51 -8.01
CA PHE A 371 -13.02 6.77 -8.22
C PHE A 371 -11.52 6.59 -8.06
N PHE A 372 -11.08 5.78 -7.11
CA PHE A 372 -9.65 5.51 -6.91
C PHE A 372 -9.01 4.81 -8.13
N ARG A 373 -9.76 3.99 -8.87
CA ARG A 373 -9.29 3.24 -10.05
C ARG A 373 -9.43 4.00 -11.36
N ALA A 374 -10.49 4.76 -11.50
CA ALA A 374 -10.83 5.42 -12.76
C ALA A 374 -9.77 6.45 -13.15
N ARG A 375 -9.46 6.53 -14.45
CA ARG A 375 -8.53 7.53 -15.00
C ARG A 375 -9.15 8.92 -15.03
N ASP A 376 -10.46 8.99 -15.28
CA ASP A 376 -11.24 10.20 -15.44
C ASP A 376 -12.68 9.99 -14.94
N LEU A 377 -13.46 11.06 -14.95
CA LEU A 377 -14.85 11.04 -14.49
C LEU A 377 -15.73 10.15 -15.38
N ASP A 378 -15.49 10.13 -16.68
CA ASP A 378 -16.29 9.35 -17.62
C ASP A 378 -16.12 7.85 -17.37
N SER A 379 -14.88 7.41 -17.14
CA SER A 379 -14.56 6.03 -16.73
C SER A 379 -15.22 5.65 -15.40
N ALA A 380 -15.24 6.55 -14.42
CA ALA A 380 -15.92 6.32 -13.15
C ALA A 380 -17.43 6.23 -13.33
N MET A 381 -18.00 7.18 -14.09
CA MET A 381 -19.44 7.25 -14.35
C MET A 381 -19.93 6.08 -15.21
N LYS A 382 -19.10 5.56 -16.12
CA LYS A 382 -19.41 4.33 -16.88
C LYS A 382 -19.72 3.16 -15.93
N VAL A 383 -18.83 2.90 -14.96
CA VAL A 383 -19.03 1.82 -14.00
C VAL A 383 -20.23 2.10 -13.09
N LEU A 384 -20.33 3.32 -12.55
CA LEU A 384 -21.44 3.70 -11.67
C LEU A 384 -22.81 3.61 -12.38
N LYS A 385 -22.94 4.15 -13.59
CA LYS A 385 -24.17 4.06 -14.37
C LYS A 385 -24.54 2.60 -14.64
N GLY A 386 -23.55 1.78 -15.04
CA GLY A 386 -23.77 0.35 -15.22
C GLY A 386 -24.29 -0.33 -13.95
N MET A 387 -23.72 -0.07 -12.78
CA MET A 387 -24.14 -0.69 -11.51
C MET A 387 -25.63 -0.45 -11.16
N PHE A 388 -26.23 0.62 -11.65
CA PHE A 388 -27.63 1.00 -11.38
C PHE A 388 -28.52 0.95 -12.63
N ASP A 389 -28.04 0.36 -13.74
CA ASP A 389 -28.83 0.14 -14.93
C ASP A 389 -29.61 -1.19 -14.87
N PHE A 390 -30.79 -1.14 -14.23
CA PHE A 390 -31.67 -2.30 -14.10
C PHE A 390 -32.28 -2.78 -15.42
N SER A 391 -32.11 -2.05 -16.51
CA SER A 391 -32.59 -2.45 -17.84
C SER A 391 -31.67 -3.47 -18.53
N SER A 392 -30.39 -3.50 -18.11
CA SER A 392 -29.36 -4.32 -18.73
C SER A 392 -28.65 -5.22 -17.69
N VAL A 393 -29.34 -6.28 -17.28
CA VAL A 393 -28.81 -7.22 -16.27
C VAL A 393 -27.92 -8.32 -16.86
N LYS A 394 -28.11 -8.64 -18.15
CA LYS A 394 -27.45 -9.77 -18.82
C LYS A 394 -25.94 -9.48 -19.02
N ILE A 395 -25.10 -10.46 -18.71
CA ILE A 395 -23.67 -10.41 -19.03
C ILE A 395 -23.47 -10.72 -20.50
N ASN A 396 -22.64 -9.94 -21.17
CA ASN A 396 -22.26 -10.19 -22.54
C ASN A 396 -21.38 -11.44 -22.63
N PHE A 397 -21.70 -12.35 -23.55
CA PHE A 397 -20.92 -13.58 -23.76
C PHE A 397 -19.45 -13.29 -24.06
N ASN A 398 -19.16 -12.27 -24.87
CA ASN A 398 -17.81 -11.86 -25.22
C ASN A 398 -17.00 -11.41 -23.99
N TYR A 399 -17.64 -10.87 -22.96
CA TYR A 399 -16.98 -10.51 -21.71
C TYR A 399 -16.46 -11.75 -20.96
N LEU A 400 -17.25 -12.82 -20.93
CA LEU A 400 -16.86 -14.09 -20.30
C LEU A 400 -15.81 -14.85 -21.13
N GLU A 401 -15.98 -14.86 -22.45
CA GLU A 401 -15.03 -15.51 -23.38
C GLU A 401 -13.65 -14.88 -23.29
N TYR A 402 -13.54 -13.57 -23.28
CA TYR A 402 -12.26 -12.88 -23.11
C TYR A 402 -11.60 -13.24 -21.79
N ILE A 403 -12.36 -13.30 -20.70
CA ILE A 403 -11.83 -13.67 -19.38
C ILE A 403 -11.36 -15.11 -19.40
N SER A 404 -12.13 -16.04 -19.97
CA SER A 404 -11.71 -17.44 -20.15
C SER A 404 -10.41 -17.54 -20.93
N ASN A 405 -10.31 -16.84 -22.05
CA ASN A 405 -9.13 -16.78 -22.91
C ASN A 405 -7.91 -16.16 -22.18
N SER A 406 -8.12 -15.09 -21.43
CA SER A 406 -7.05 -14.42 -20.67
C SER A 406 -6.56 -15.22 -19.47
N LEU A 407 -7.33 -16.19 -18.97
CA LEU A 407 -6.97 -17.12 -17.90
C LEU A 407 -6.23 -18.36 -18.39
N GLY A 408 -6.10 -18.53 -19.72
CA GLY A 408 -5.47 -19.72 -20.32
C GLY A 408 -6.30 -21.00 -20.18
N PHE A 409 -7.58 -20.89 -19.83
CA PHE A 409 -8.49 -22.03 -19.71
C PHE A 409 -8.98 -22.60 -21.08
N ASN A 410 -8.46 -22.07 -22.19
CA ASN A 410 -8.75 -22.59 -23.54
C ASN A 410 -8.41 -24.07 -23.74
N GLN A 411 -7.65 -24.68 -22.84
CA GLN A 411 -7.26 -26.10 -22.92
C GLN A 411 -8.05 -27.00 -21.96
N ILE A 412 -8.89 -26.44 -21.10
CA ILE A 412 -9.72 -27.21 -20.18
C ILE A 412 -11.17 -26.94 -20.57
N ASN A 413 -11.83 -27.91 -21.20
CA ASN A 413 -13.25 -27.88 -21.63
C ASN A 413 -14.27 -27.69 -20.49
N PHE A 414 -13.85 -27.14 -19.33
CA PHE A 414 -14.70 -26.93 -18.16
C PHE A 414 -15.66 -25.73 -18.28
N LEU A 415 -15.48 -24.89 -19.29
CA LEU A 415 -16.29 -23.67 -19.46
C LEU A 415 -17.01 -23.63 -20.81
N GLU A 416 -17.43 -24.78 -21.33
CA GLU A 416 -18.17 -24.87 -22.59
C GLU A 416 -19.54 -24.15 -22.56
N THR A 417 -20.03 -23.78 -21.37
CA THR A 417 -21.25 -22.99 -21.25
C THR A 417 -21.03 -21.70 -20.46
N PRO A 418 -21.57 -20.55 -20.94
CA PRO A 418 -21.49 -19.25 -20.21
C PRO A 418 -22.05 -19.31 -18.80
N GLN A 419 -22.99 -20.19 -18.54
CA GLN A 419 -23.63 -20.38 -17.24
C GLN A 419 -22.69 -21.03 -16.22
N ILE A 420 -21.86 -22.00 -16.63
CA ILE A 420 -20.86 -22.63 -15.76
C ILE A 420 -19.76 -21.63 -15.43
N ALA A 421 -19.29 -20.85 -16.41
CA ALA A 421 -18.29 -19.80 -16.20
C ALA A 421 -18.78 -18.77 -15.17
N MET A 422 -20.03 -18.32 -15.32
CA MET A 422 -20.64 -17.38 -14.39
C MET A 422 -20.82 -17.98 -13.01
N GLY A 423 -21.32 -19.21 -12.90
CA GLY A 423 -21.50 -19.89 -11.62
C GLY A 423 -20.16 -20.05 -10.89
N THR A 424 -19.10 -20.43 -11.60
CA THR A 424 -17.75 -20.56 -11.07
C THR A 424 -17.21 -19.22 -10.58
N PHE A 425 -17.39 -18.15 -11.37
CA PHE A 425 -16.95 -16.82 -10.99
C PHE A 425 -17.69 -16.28 -9.76
N CYS A 426 -19.02 -16.43 -9.71
CA CYS A 426 -19.82 -16.07 -8.54
C CYS A 426 -19.40 -16.86 -7.29
N ALA A 427 -19.08 -18.13 -7.45
CA ALA A 427 -18.56 -18.97 -6.34
C ALA A 427 -17.20 -18.45 -5.85
N ILE A 428 -16.29 -18.07 -6.74
CA ILE A 428 -14.99 -17.50 -6.38
C ILE A 428 -15.17 -16.17 -5.62
N ILE A 429 -16.02 -15.26 -6.13
CA ILE A 429 -16.36 -14.00 -5.42
C ILE A 429 -16.94 -14.31 -4.04
N GLY A 430 -17.92 -15.23 -3.95
CA GLY A 430 -18.57 -15.61 -2.71
C GLY A 430 -17.58 -16.18 -1.69
N ILE A 431 -16.73 -17.13 -2.10
CA ILE A 431 -15.68 -17.70 -1.24
C ILE A 431 -14.70 -16.60 -0.80
N THR A 432 -14.25 -15.74 -1.70
CA THR A 432 -13.33 -14.65 -1.39
C THR A 432 -13.95 -13.68 -0.38
N LEU A 433 -15.22 -13.33 -0.54
CA LEU A 433 -15.95 -12.49 0.41
C LEU A 433 -16.06 -13.17 1.77
N LEU A 434 -16.45 -14.45 1.83
CA LEU A 434 -16.54 -15.21 3.08
C LEU A 434 -15.20 -15.29 3.80
N VAL A 435 -14.12 -15.60 3.09
CA VAL A 435 -12.76 -15.63 3.65
C VAL A 435 -12.36 -14.25 4.15
N THR A 436 -12.68 -13.19 3.43
CA THR A 436 -12.29 -11.82 3.79
C THR A 436 -13.06 -11.30 5.00
N VAL A 437 -14.35 -11.65 5.12
CA VAL A 437 -15.24 -11.18 6.20
C VAL A 437 -15.16 -12.07 7.45
N PHE A 438 -15.03 -13.39 7.31
CA PHE A 438 -15.05 -14.32 8.43
C PHE A 438 -13.70 -14.95 8.74
N GLY A 439 -12.81 -15.08 7.75
CA GLY A 439 -11.51 -15.70 7.89
C GLY A 439 -10.54 -14.88 8.77
N ARG A 440 -9.48 -15.54 9.24
CA ARG A 440 -8.38 -14.88 9.93
C ARG A 440 -7.44 -14.22 8.92
N ASN A 441 -6.91 -13.05 9.27
CA ASN A 441 -5.86 -12.44 8.46
C ASN A 441 -4.50 -13.15 8.67
N SER A 442 -3.54 -12.87 7.79
CA SER A 442 -2.21 -13.47 7.80
C SER A 442 -1.47 -13.31 9.13
N ASN A 443 -1.59 -12.14 9.76
CA ASN A 443 -0.93 -11.87 11.05
C ASN A 443 -1.58 -12.65 12.20
N GLU A 444 -2.91 -12.77 12.21
CA GLU A 444 -3.63 -13.63 13.17
C GLU A 444 -3.29 -15.11 12.96
N MET A 445 -3.13 -15.53 11.69
CA MET A 445 -2.69 -16.90 11.38
C MET A 445 -1.28 -17.14 11.89
N ALA A 446 -0.33 -16.26 11.60
CA ALA A 446 1.06 -16.37 12.05
C ALA A 446 1.19 -16.35 13.58
N ALA A 447 0.41 -15.51 14.29
CA ALA A 447 0.42 -15.43 15.74
C ALA A 447 -0.08 -16.72 16.43
N ARG A 448 -0.95 -17.49 15.76
CA ARG A 448 -1.54 -18.74 16.29
C ARG A 448 -0.88 -20.00 15.73
N ALA A 449 -0.07 -19.87 14.69
CA ALA A 449 0.55 -21.02 14.05
C ALA A 449 1.54 -21.72 15.00
N LYS A 450 1.40 -23.04 15.12
CA LYS A 450 2.45 -23.87 15.66
C LYS A 450 3.37 -24.24 14.51
N PHE A 451 4.57 -23.65 14.51
CA PHE A 451 5.56 -23.88 13.45
C PHE A 451 6.17 -25.27 13.55
N GLY A 452 5.51 -26.25 12.96
CA GLY A 452 5.92 -27.64 12.83
C GLY A 452 5.70 -28.11 11.39
N PHE A 453 5.70 -29.43 11.18
CA PHE A 453 5.59 -30.06 9.86
C PHE A 453 4.40 -29.55 9.02
N LEU A 454 3.20 -29.45 9.62
CA LEU A 454 2.00 -28.97 8.91
C LEU A 454 2.12 -27.50 8.45
N ALA A 455 2.69 -26.63 9.27
CA ALA A 455 2.94 -25.25 8.88
C ALA A 455 3.98 -25.16 7.74
N ALA A 456 5.02 -26.00 7.79
CA ALA A 456 6.02 -26.07 6.73
C ALA A 456 5.40 -26.59 5.42
N LEU A 457 4.57 -27.63 5.47
CA LEU A 457 3.86 -28.16 4.31
C LEU A 457 2.92 -27.12 3.70
N PHE A 458 2.16 -26.42 4.52
CA PHE A 458 1.26 -25.35 4.08
C PHE A 458 2.06 -24.21 3.41
N THR A 459 3.19 -23.79 4.00
CA THR A 459 4.08 -22.76 3.44
C THR A 459 4.61 -23.19 2.07
N ALA A 460 5.12 -24.43 1.97
CA ALA A 460 5.64 -24.99 0.72
C ALA A 460 4.55 -25.09 -0.35
N PHE A 461 3.35 -25.51 0.02
CA PHE A 461 2.20 -25.59 -0.89
C PHE A 461 1.83 -24.21 -1.46
N LEU A 462 1.73 -23.17 -0.61
CA LEU A 462 1.43 -21.80 -1.09
C LEU A 462 2.53 -21.27 -2.02
N LEU A 463 3.81 -21.52 -1.68
CA LEU A 463 4.93 -21.14 -2.55
C LEU A 463 4.86 -21.86 -3.90
N ALA A 464 4.63 -23.17 -3.90
CA ALA A 464 4.51 -23.94 -5.13
C ALA A 464 3.38 -23.43 -6.03
N LEU A 465 2.20 -23.19 -5.45
CA LEU A 465 1.08 -22.58 -6.20
C LEU A 465 1.46 -21.22 -6.77
N ALA A 466 2.04 -20.34 -5.96
CA ALA A 466 2.45 -19.03 -6.42
C ALA A 466 3.47 -19.09 -7.56
N PHE A 467 4.44 -20.01 -7.52
CA PHE A 467 5.40 -20.23 -8.60
C PHE A 467 4.72 -20.75 -9.88
N VAL A 468 3.80 -21.70 -9.78
CA VAL A 468 3.05 -22.19 -10.94
C VAL A 468 2.29 -21.07 -11.63
N PHE A 469 1.59 -20.23 -10.86
CA PHE A 469 0.84 -19.09 -11.42
C PHE A 469 1.75 -17.97 -11.95
N SER A 470 2.93 -17.76 -11.34
CA SER A 470 3.93 -16.79 -11.84
C SER A 470 4.57 -17.21 -13.15
N SER A 471 4.76 -18.52 -13.39
CA SER A 471 5.49 -19.02 -14.57
C SER A 471 4.74 -18.79 -15.89
N GLY A 472 3.42 -18.62 -15.85
CA GLY A 472 2.57 -18.41 -17.03
C GLY A 472 2.16 -16.98 -17.29
N ALA A 473 2.50 -16.03 -16.41
CA ALA A 473 2.06 -14.65 -16.50
C ALA A 473 3.23 -13.66 -16.57
N GLN A 474 3.05 -12.54 -17.28
CA GLN A 474 3.96 -11.40 -17.14
C GLN A 474 3.98 -10.92 -15.69
N GLU A 475 5.17 -10.55 -15.18
CA GLU A 475 5.30 -9.99 -13.84
C GLU A 475 4.36 -8.78 -13.68
N SER A 476 3.32 -8.93 -12.86
CA SER A 476 2.38 -7.86 -12.56
C SER A 476 3.01 -6.94 -11.51
N PRO A 477 3.26 -5.65 -11.83
CA PRO A 477 3.75 -4.70 -10.85
C PRO A 477 2.70 -4.48 -9.75
N PHE A 478 3.16 -4.05 -8.60
CA PHE A 478 2.29 -3.66 -7.50
C PHE A 478 1.49 -2.40 -7.86
N LEU A 479 0.19 -2.37 -7.57
CA LEU A 479 -0.71 -1.29 -7.99
C LEU A 479 -0.22 0.11 -7.57
N TYR A 480 0.33 0.24 -6.37
CA TYR A 480 0.85 1.53 -5.86
C TYR A 480 2.08 2.08 -6.60
N PHE A 481 2.68 1.31 -7.51
CA PHE A 481 3.76 1.83 -8.36
C PHE A 481 3.25 2.71 -9.49
N ASN A 482 1.94 2.70 -9.73
CA ASN A 482 1.28 3.47 -10.78
C ASN A 482 0.70 4.81 -10.28
N PHE A 483 0.84 5.15 -8.98
CA PHE A 483 0.26 6.33 -8.34
C PHE A 483 1.30 7.34 -7.87
#